data_2050ededae47340dec29980603f24cb1
#
_entry.id   2050ededae47340dec29980603f24cb1
#
_cell.length_a   1.000
_cell.length_b   1.000
_cell.length_c   1.000
_cell.angle_alpha   90.00
_cell.angle_beta   90.00
_cell.angle_gamma   90.00
#
_symmetry.space_group_name_H-M   'P 1'
#
loop_
_entity.id
_entity.type
_entity.pdbx_description
1 polymer ?
#
loop_
_entity_poly.entity_id
_entity_poly.type
_entity_poly.pdbx_seq_one_letter_code
_entity_poly.pdbx_strand_id
1 'polypeptide(L)'
;MMQKLRKLFISSFKWRLLINITLSYLVAFLIYSILGIIFDRIIPIAVPNEMRYALCYAISFIVFVEIFFKLIDFTIEYIRKLRRSIQQVTSGNYGVQCEVEYDDELGSLAANINVLSKTLLAKEKESEKLKEKERAALDVERNAERQKNELITNVAHDLRTPLTTIVGYLELIKDDTALSKEDVHKYSGIAYEKSIRLQEMMDDLFEFTKLDNADIKLNKSMINLSGLIMQMTDEFYPSFKDCNITPIVDLPEENIYVQGDGQLLARVFDNLISNALKYGYHNTDLKIEVSGDEKYAIVKVINHGDTIASEDIPLLFNKFYRTDSSRNSKTGGTGLGLAITKNIVDLHHGDISVTSDDQITTFIVKFNRYFDQN
;
A
#
# COMPACT_ATOMS: atom_id res chain seq x y z
N MET A 1 41.75 19.79 -42.34
CA MET A 1 40.84 20.07 -43.48
C MET A 1 40.48 18.79 -44.26
N MET A 2 41.44 17.95 -44.65
CA MET A 2 41.16 16.68 -45.37
C MET A 2 40.33 15.64 -44.59
N GLN A 3 40.48 15.48 -43.28
CA GLN A 3 39.64 14.57 -42.49
C GLN A 3 38.17 15.04 -42.35
N LYS A 4 37.93 16.34 -42.31
CA LYS A 4 36.55 16.90 -42.34
C LYS A 4 35.89 16.72 -43.71
N LEU A 5 36.65 16.90 -44.80
CA LEU A 5 36.16 16.64 -46.14
C LEU A 5 35.89 15.15 -46.38
N ARG A 6 36.76 14.25 -45.89
CA ARG A 6 36.57 12.80 -45.98
C ARG A 6 35.33 12.34 -45.19
N LYS A 7 35.05 12.92 -44.01
CA LYS A 7 33.78 12.69 -43.27
C LYS A 7 32.55 13.20 -44.00
N LEU A 8 32.62 14.39 -44.63
CA LEU A 8 31.50 14.96 -45.38
C LEU A 8 31.17 14.17 -46.66
N PHE A 9 32.19 13.60 -47.32
CA PHE A 9 32.02 12.83 -48.54
C PHE A 9 31.48 11.41 -48.31
N ILE A 10 31.78 10.80 -47.14
CA ILE A 10 31.34 9.42 -46.80
C ILE A 10 30.02 9.41 -46.02
N SER A 11 29.63 10.54 -45.41
CA SER A 11 28.47 10.62 -44.46
C SER A 11 27.15 11.01 -45.11
N SER A 12 27.04 11.02 -46.44
CA SER A 12 25.77 11.32 -47.11
C SER A 12 25.31 10.15 -47.99
N PHE A 13 24.05 9.79 -47.86
CA PHE A 13 23.37 8.79 -48.67
C PHE A 13 23.55 9.06 -50.19
N LYS A 14 23.57 10.34 -50.61
CA LYS A 14 23.82 10.75 -52.00
C LYS A 14 25.19 10.31 -52.50
N TRP A 15 26.23 10.48 -51.68
CA TRP A 15 27.59 10.07 -52.02
C TRP A 15 27.73 8.55 -52.09
N ARG A 16 27.06 7.82 -51.25
CA ARG A 16 27.03 6.35 -51.31
C ARG A 16 26.40 5.85 -52.61
N LEU A 17 25.31 6.45 -53.06
CA LEU A 17 24.71 6.13 -54.34
C LEU A 17 25.67 6.44 -55.51
N LEU A 18 26.33 7.62 -55.46
CA LEU A 18 27.29 8.02 -56.48
C LEU A 18 28.47 7.05 -56.55
N ILE A 19 29.00 6.61 -55.37
CA ILE A 19 30.08 5.63 -55.31
C ILE A 19 29.60 4.30 -55.88
N ASN A 20 28.41 3.83 -55.63
CA ASN A 20 27.87 2.58 -56.17
C ASN A 20 27.73 2.66 -57.71
N ILE A 21 27.25 3.78 -58.25
CA ILE A 21 27.19 4.04 -59.71
C ILE A 21 28.58 4.02 -60.31
N THR A 22 29.51 4.77 -59.69
CA THR A 22 30.90 4.91 -60.21
C THR A 22 31.62 3.55 -60.19
N LEU A 23 31.47 2.78 -59.11
CA LEU A 23 32.08 1.46 -58.97
C LEU A 23 31.50 0.47 -60.01
N SER A 24 30.19 0.47 -60.19
CA SER A 24 29.53 -0.37 -61.21
C SER A 24 30.00 -0.01 -62.61
N TYR A 25 30.16 1.29 -62.90
CA TYR A 25 30.66 1.76 -64.14
C TYR A 25 32.14 1.36 -64.39
N LEU A 26 33.01 1.49 -63.42
CA LEU A 26 34.43 1.12 -63.52
C LEU A 26 34.59 -0.40 -63.81
N VAL A 27 33.79 -1.25 -63.12
CA VAL A 27 33.84 -2.69 -63.38
C VAL A 27 33.30 -3.02 -64.79
N ALA A 28 32.20 -2.41 -65.20
CA ALA A 28 31.69 -2.55 -66.55
C ALA A 28 32.68 -2.09 -67.64
N PHE A 29 33.34 -0.95 -67.42
CA PHE A 29 34.38 -0.44 -68.31
C PHE A 29 35.59 -1.39 -68.39
N LEU A 30 36.01 -1.98 -67.26
CA LEU A 30 37.12 -2.97 -67.27
C LEU A 30 36.71 -4.19 -68.10
N ILE A 31 35.47 -4.69 -67.93
CA ILE A 31 34.97 -5.84 -68.72
C ILE A 31 34.86 -5.46 -70.23
N TYR A 32 34.38 -4.29 -70.53
CA TYR A 32 34.37 -3.79 -71.94
C TYR A 32 35.80 -3.84 -72.54
N SER A 33 36.80 -3.32 -71.85
CA SER A 33 38.18 -3.31 -72.30
C SER A 33 38.77 -4.72 -72.51
N ILE A 34 38.49 -5.64 -71.56
CA ILE A 34 38.94 -7.03 -71.66
C ILE A 34 38.29 -7.75 -72.83
N LEU A 35 36.97 -7.59 -72.98
CA LEU A 35 36.21 -8.17 -74.11
C LEU A 35 36.72 -7.65 -75.45
N GLY A 36 36.99 -6.36 -75.56
CA GLY A 36 37.56 -5.75 -76.79
C GLY A 36 38.88 -6.42 -77.20
N ILE A 37 39.80 -6.60 -76.26
CA ILE A 37 41.09 -7.26 -76.53
C ILE A 37 40.90 -8.76 -76.90
N ILE A 38 39.95 -9.45 -76.26
CA ILE A 38 39.63 -10.85 -76.59
C ILE A 38 39.03 -10.99 -77.98
N PHE A 39 38.06 -10.14 -78.32
CA PHE A 39 37.39 -10.17 -79.61
C PHE A 39 38.38 -9.85 -80.73
N ASP A 40 39.32 -8.85 -80.58
CA ASP A 40 40.29 -8.55 -81.54
C ASP A 40 41.32 -9.68 -81.86
N ARG A 41 41.57 -10.54 -80.86
CA ARG A 41 42.48 -11.67 -80.98
C ARG A 41 41.84 -13.03 -81.40
N ILE A 42 40.62 -13.25 -81.10
CA ILE A 42 39.99 -14.60 -81.17
C ILE A 42 39.01 -14.69 -82.35
N ILE A 43 38.28 -13.61 -82.68
CA ILE A 43 37.23 -13.65 -83.67
C ILE A 43 37.79 -13.31 -85.08
N PRO A 44 37.53 -14.19 -86.13
CA PRO A 44 38.01 -13.96 -87.49
C PRO A 44 37.52 -12.63 -88.09
N ILE A 45 38.27 -12.10 -89.00
CA ILE A 45 38.10 -10.82 -89.74
C ILE A 45 36.70 -10.70 -90.45
N ALA A 46 35.94 -11.76 -90.55
CA ALA A 46 34.61 -11.82 -91.21
C ALA A 46 33.46 -11.07 -90.47
N VAL A 47 33.61 -10.66 -89.16
CA VAL A 47 32.58 -9.86 -88.50
C VAL A 47 32.93 -8.40 -88.49
N PRO A 48 32.06 -7.49 -88.94
CA PRO A 48 32.35 -6.04 -88.97
C PRO A 48 32.73 -5.48 -87.58
N ASN A 49 33.73 -4.62 -87.51
CA ASN A 49 34.21 -4.07 -86.26
C ASN A 49 33.09 -3.41 -85.42
N GLU A 50 32.19 -2.69 -86.10
CA GLU A 50 31.03 -2.04 -85.45
C GLU A 50 30.13 -3.02 -84.71
N MET A 51 29.91 -4.22 -85.22
CA MET A 51 29.07 -5.22 -84.63
C MET A 51 29.79 -5.88 -83.41
N ARG A 52 31.07 -6.05 -83.45
CA ARG A 52 31.93 -6.53 -82.34
C ARG A 52 31.90 -5.59 -81.15
N TYR A 53 32.13 -4.27 -81.39
CA TYR A 53 32.08 -3.27 -80.33
C TYR A 53 30.67 -3.06 -79.79
N ALA A 54 29.62 -3.16 -80.59
CA ALA A 54 28.25 -3.10 -80.16
C ALA A 54 27.91 -4.28 -79.19
N LEU A 55 28.42 -5.48 -79.49
CA LEU A 55 28.22 -6.66 -78.61
C LEU A 55 28.99 -6.50 -77.29
N CYS A 56 30.25 -6.05 -77.31
CA CYS A 56 31.02 -5.73 -76.11
C CYS A 56 30.33 -4.71 -75.25
N TYR A 57 29.79 -3.65 -75.83
CA TYR A 57 29.04 -2.63 -75.11
C TYR A 57 27.74 -3.19 -74.48
N ALA A 58 26.98 -3.99 -75.22
CA ALA A 58 25.75 -4.61 -74.66
C ALA A 58 26.03 -5.53 -73.48
N ILE A 59 27.07 -6.37 -73.57
CA ILE A 59 27.47 -7.24 -72.46
C ILE A 59 27.91 -6.41 -71.26
N SER A 60 28.78 -5.40 -71.45
CA SER A 60 29.25 -4.54 -70.38
C SER A 60 28.13 -3.73 -69.72
N PHE A 61 27.13 -3.30 -70.51
CA PHE A 61 25.95 -2.62 -69.97
C PHE A 61 25.09 -3.53 -69.11
N ILE A 62 24.89 -4.78 -69.54
CA ILE A 62 24.15 -5.77 -68.71
C ILE A 62 24.86 -6.02 -67.38
N VAL A 63 26.20 -6.14 -67.41
CA VAL A 63 26.98 -6.33 -66.17
C VAL A 63 26.93 -5.07 -65.30
N PHE A 64 26.97 -3.88 -65.87
CA PHE A 64 26.78 -2.62 -65.14
C PHE A 64 25.43 -2.61 -64.39
N VAL A 65 24.34 -2.95 -65.10
CA VAL A 65 23.00 -2.97 -64.54
C VAL A 65 22.89 -4.01 -63.42
N GLU A 66 23.44 -5.20 -63.61
CA GLU A 66 23.40 -6.26 -62.61
C GLU A 66 24.16 -5.89 -61.30
N ILE A 67 25.36 -5.37 -61.43
CA ILE A 67 26.17 -4.92 -60.28
C ILE A 67 25.48 -3.75 -59.59
N PHE A 68 24.99 -2.78 -60.31
CA PHE A 68 24.30 -1.61 -59.79
C PHE A 68 23.05 -2.01 -59.00
N PHE A 69 22.21 -2.95 -59.51
CA PHE A 69 21.05 -3.43 -58.78
C PHE A 69 21.46 -4.18 -57.52
N LYS A 70 22.48 -5.05 -57.56
CA LYS A 70 22.98 -5.72 -56.37
C LYS A 70 23.42 -4.77 -55.29
N LEU A 71 24.15 -3.72 -55.65
CA LEU A 71 24.61 -2.70 -54.68
C LEU A 71 23.46 -1.88 -54.11
N ILE A 72 22.43 -1.60 -54.87
CA ILE A 72 21.22 -0.89 -54.41
C ILE A 72 20.35 -1.80 -53.51
N ASP A 73 20.26 -3.11 -53.78
CA ASP A 73 19.43 -4.00 -53.02
C ASP A 73 19.82 -4.02 -51.51
N PHE A 74 21.08 -3.95 -51.18
CA PHE A 74 21.53 -3.81 -49.79
C PHE A 74 20.96 -2.53 -49.12
N THR A 75 20.90 -1.44 -49.82
CA THR A 75 20.35 -0.19 -49.29
C THR A 75 18.84 -0.25 -49.15
N ILE A 76 18.14 -0.87 -50.10
CA ILE A 76 16.69 -1.06 -50.08
C ILE A 76 16.30 -2.00 -48.91
N GLU A 77 17.07 -3.05 -48.70
CA GLU A 77 16.83 -3.97 -47.57
C GLU A 77 16.99 -3.26 -46.24
N TYR A 78 18.01 -2.44 -46.06
CA TYR A 78 18.16 -1.63 -44.85
C TYR A 78 16.99 -0.66 -44.62
N ILE A 79 16.49 0.00 -45.65
CA ILE A 79 15.31 0.85 -45.58
C ILE A 79 14.07 0.04 -45.19
N ARG A 80 13.92 -1.20 -45.69
CA ARG A 80 12.85 -2.09 -45.31
C ARG A 80 12.94 -2.49 -43.82
N LYS A 81 14.14 -2.76 -43.31
CA LYS A 81 14.38 -3.02 -41.88
C LYS A 81 13.94 -1.82 -41.02
N LEU A 82 14.36 -0.60 -41.37
CA LEU A 82 13.95 0.62 -40.66
C LEU A 82 12.43 0.80 -40.64
N ARG A 83 11.79 0.59 -41.82
CA ARG A 83 10.32 0.67 -41.92
C ARG A 83 9.62 -0.33 -41.00
N ARG A 84 10.11 -1.58 -40.95
CA ARG A 84 9.54 -2.61 -40.05
C ARG A 84 9.67 -2.21 -38.59
N SER A 85 10.82 -1.67 -38.19
CA SER A 85 11.05 -1.21 -36.83
C SER A 85 10.14 -0.03 -36.45
N ILE A 86 9.90 0.92 -37.35
CA ILE A 86 8.92 2.00 -37.14
C ILE A 86 7.51 1.42 -36.96
N GLN A 87 7.12 0.47 -37.80
CA GLN A 87 5.80 -0.18 -37.69
C GLN A 87 5.63 -0.91 -36.36
N GLN A 88 6.66 -1.57 -35.84
CA GLN A 88 6.64 -2.21 -34.52
C GLN A 88 6.49 -1.18 -33.40
N VAL A 89 7.23 -0.07 -33.45
CA VAL A 89 7.09 1.01 -32.46
C VAL A 89 5.67 1.61 -32.50
N THR A 90 5.11 1.84 -33.70
CA THR A 90 3.76 2.39 -33.83
C THR A 90 2.66 1.42 -33.42
N SER A 91 2.92 0.11 -33.44
CA SER A 91 2.00 -0.91 -32.93
C SER A 91 2.10 -1.15 -31.42
N GLY A 92 2.93 -0.35 -30.69
CA GLY A 92 3.06 -0.47 -29.24
C GLY A 92 4.22 -1.36 -28.78
N ASN A 93 5.03 -1.91 -29.69
CA ASN A 93 6.24 -2.65 -29.30
C ASN A 93 7.44 -1.70 -29.17
N TYR A 94 7.64 -1.15 -27.99
CA TYR A 94 8.70 -0.16 -27.71
C TYR A 94 10.06 -0.77 -27.36
N GLY A 95 10.23 -2.10 -27.42
CA GLY A 95 11.51 -2.78 -27.14
C GLY A 95 12.42 -2.94 -28.37
N VAL A 96 12.03 -2.40 -29.52
CA VAL A 96 12.74 -2.58 -30.80
C VAL A 96 14.02 -1.76 -30.84
N GLN A 97 15.11 -2.39 -31.33
CA GLN A 97 16.37 -1.74 -31.63
C GLN A 97 16.72 -1.92 -33.12
N CYS A 98 17.01 -0.81 -33.79
CA CYS A 98 17.55 -0.80 -35.15
C CYS A 98 19.06 -0.85 -35.10
N GLU A 99 19.68 -1.70 -35.90
CA GLU A 99 21.14 -1.66 -36.12
C GLU A 99 21.51 -0.39 -36.89
N VAL A 100 22.51 0.34 -36.41
CA VAL A 100 23.05 1.50 -37.08
C VAL A 100 24.19 1.02 -37.98
N GLU A 101 23.85 0.59 -39.21
CA GLU A 101 24.82 0.01 -40.16
C GLU A 101 25.62 1.09 -40.92
N TYR A 102 25.12 2.32 -40.97
CA TYR A 102 25.71 3.39 -41.77
C TYR A 102 25.93 4.66 -40.95
N ASP A 103 26.97 5.44 -41.35
CA ASP A 103 27.28 6.73 -40.73
C ASP A 103 26.77 7.90 -41.63
N ASP A 104 25.53 7.77 -42.13
CA ASP A 104 24.84 8.72 -42.99
C ASP A 104 23.42 9.06 -42.46
N GLU A 105 22.59 9.71 -43.30
CA GLU A 105 21.22 10.10 -42.95
C GLU A 105 20.37 8.88 -42.54
N LEU A 106 20.60 7.69 -43.10
CA LEU A 106 19.89 6.49 -42.77
C LEU A 106 20.35 5.94 -41.41
N GLY A 107 21.64 6.00 -41.07
CA GLY A 107 22.16 5.65 -39.76
C GLY A 107 21.66 6.61 -38.66
N SER A 108 21.61 7.91 -38.97
CA SER A 108 21.00 8.91 -38.07
C SER A 108 19.53 8.63 -37.83
N LEU A 109 18.78 8.21 -38.86
CA LEU A 109 17.38 7.80 -38.72
C LEU A 109 17.23 6.58 -37.81
N ALA A 110 18.08 5.55 -37.98
CA ALA A 110 18.10 4.37 -37.11
C ALA A 110 18.35 4.76 -35.64
N ALA A 111 19.34 5.63 -35.39
CA ALA A 111 19.62 6.12 -34.03
C ALA A 111 18.44 6.89 -33.43
N ASN A 112 17.76 7.73 -34.21
CA ASN A 112 16.56 8.45 -33.74
C ASN A 112 15.40 7.52 -33.44
N ILE A 113 15.20 6.45 -34.22
CA ILE A 113 14.19 5.41 -33.92
C ILE A 113 14.51 4.73 -32.59
N ASN A 114 15.78 4.40 -32.33
CA ASN A 114 16.21 3.79 -31.08
C ASN A 114 15.96 4.70 -29.86
N VAL A 115 16.26 6.00 -29.99
CA VAL A 115 15.98 6.98 -28.92
C VAL A 115 14.47 7.10 -28.68
N LEU A 116 13.67 7.19 -29.74
CA LEU A 116 12.22 7.26 -29.65
C LEU A 116 11.64 5.99 -28.96
N SER A 117 12.07 4.80 -29.40
CA SER A 117 11.67 3.52 -28.83
C SER A 117 11.97 3.45 -27.34
N LYS A 118 13.19 3.82 -26.93
CA LYS A 118 13.60 3.86 -25.53
C LYS A 118 12.78 4.85 -24.69
N THR A 119 12.51 6.03 -25.24
CA THR A 119 11.72 7.06 -24.56
C THR A 119 10.27 6.63 -24.36
N LEU A 120 9.66 6.01 -25.38
CA LEU A 120 8.30 5.49 -25.30
C LEU A 120 8.20 4.34 -24.29
N LEU A 121 9.15 3.41 -24.28
CA LEU A 121 9.23 2.34 -23.31
C LEU A 121 9.35 2.85 -21.86
N ALA A 122 10.15 3.90 -21.65
CA ALA A 122 10.29 4.53 -20.34
C ALA A 122 8.98 5.17 -19.87
N LYS A 123 8.29 5.89 -20.78
CA LYS A 123 6.98 6.51 -20.48
C LYS A 123 5.89 5.48 -20.21
N GLU A 124 5.86 4.37 -20.93
CA GLU A 124 4.91 3.28 -20.70
C GLU A 124 5.08 2.70 -19.29
N LYS A 125 6.34 2.37 -18.91
CA LYS A 125 6.64 1.86 -17.56
C LYS A 125 6.30 2.86 -16.45
N GLU A 126 6.51 4.15 -16.69
CA GLU A 126 6.13 5.20 -15.74
C GLU A 126 4.60 5.30 -15.59
N SER A 127 3.87 5.24 -16.72
CA SER A 127 2.41 5.25 -16.73
C SER A 127 1.82 4.03 -16.01
N GLU A 128 2.40 2.84 -16.21
CA GLU A 128 1.97 1.62 -15.50
C GLU A 128 2.16 1.75 -13.99
N LYS A 129 3.34 2.22 -13.55
CA LYS A 129 3.60 2.45 -12.12
C LYS A 129 2.65 3.48 -11.50
N LEU A 130 2.30 4.52 -12.26
CA LEU A 130 1.36 5.54 -11.78
C LEU A 130 -0.06 4.96 -11.62
N LYS A 131 -0.52 4.17 -12.60
CA LYS A 131 -1.81 3.47 -12.53
C LYS A 131 -1.88 2.47 -11.37
N GLU A 132 -0.78 1.79 -11.08
CA GLU A 132 -0.69 0.85 -9.97
C GLU A 132 -0.80 1.57 -8.61
N LYS A 133 -0.10 2.71 -8.46
CA LYS A 133 -0.22 3.56 -7.28
C LYS A 133 -1.64 4.14 -7.10
N GLU A 134 -2.25 4.59 -8.19
CA GLU A 134 -3.62 5.11 -8.17
C GLU A 134 -4.62 4.04 -7.74
N ARG A 135 -4.51 2.81 -8.28
CA ARG A 135 -5.35 1.68 -7.86
C ARG A 135 -5.17 1.36 -6.38
N ALA A 136 -3.92 1.28 -5.92
CA ALA A 136 -3.64 1.02 -4.50
C ALA A 136 -4.23 2.11 -3.59
N ALA A 137 -4.15 3.40 -3.98
CA ALA A 137 -4.75 4.49 -3.23
C ALA A 137 -6.29 4.41 -3.18
N LEU A 138 -6.92 4.10 -4.33
CA LEU A 138 -8.38 3.89 -4.41
C LEU A 138 -8.85 2.69 -3.57
N ASP A 139 -8.08 1.62 -3.51
CA ASP A 139 -8.43 0.45 -2.71
C ASP A 139 -8.34 0.77 -1.20
N VAL A 140 -7.34 1.55 -0.78
CA VAL A 140 -7.24 2.05 0.60
C VAL A 140 -8.45 2.93 0.95
N GLU A 141 -8.81 3.88 0.09
CA GLU A 141 -9.95 4.78 0.29
C GLU A 141 -11.26 4.00 0.39
N ARG A 142 -11.52 3.06 -0.52
CA ARG A 142 -12.72 2.20 -0.49
C ARG A 142 -12.81 1.35 0.77
N ASN A 143 -11.69 0.82 1.25
CA ASN A 143 -11.67 0.04 2.47
C ASN A 143 -11.95 0.93 3.70
N ALA A 144 -11.41 2.14 3.76
CA ALA A 144 -11.72 3.10 4.81
C ALA A 144 -13.21 3.50 4.80
N GLU A 145 -13.79 3.72 3.62
CA GLU A 145 -15.22 4.03 3.48
C GLU A 145 -16.11 2.85 3.91
N ARG A 146 -15.77 1.62 3.55
CA ARG A 146 -16.49 0.42 4.00
C ARG A 146 -16.45 0.29 5.51
N GLN A 147 -15.27 0.43 6.12
CA GLN A 147 -15.12 0.38 7.58
C GLN A 147 -15.96 1.46 8.27
N LYS A 148 -16.00 2.69 7.71
CA LYS A 148 -16.84 3.76 8.23
C LYS A 148 -18.35 3.41 8.15
N ASN A 149 -18.80 2.83 7.04
CA ASN A 149 -20.20 2.46 6.86
C ASN A 149 -20.60 1.27 7.76
N GLU A 150 -19.75 0.30 7.93
CA GLU A 150 -19.94 -0.80 8.89
C GLU A 150 -20.01 -0.28 10.33
N LEU A 151 -19.16 0.67 10.69
CA LEU A 151 -19.20 1.36 11.97
C LEU A 151 -20.56 2.00 12.22
N ILE A 152 -21.05 2.82 11.29
CA ILE A 152 -22.34 3.50 11.42
C ILE A 152 -23.49 2.50 11.56
N THR A 153 -23.47 1.41 10.81
CA THR A 153 -24.50 0.37 10.84
C THR A 153 -24.52 -0.36 12.17
N ASN A 154 -23.35 -0.76 12.68
CA ASN A 154 -23.23 -1.47 13.94
C ASN A 154 -23.66 -0.58 15.13
N VAL A 155 -23.20 0.68 15.15
CA VAL A 155 -23.63 1.67 16.16
C VAL A 155 -25.14 1.86 16.16
N ALA A 156 -25.72 2.07 14.97
CA ALA A 156 -27.17 2.29 14.87
C ALA A 156 -27.97 1.08 15.38
N HIS A 157 -27.51 -0.14 15.11
CA HIS A 157 -28.14 -1.36 15.63
C HIS A 157 -28.03 -1.46 17.16
N ASP A 158 -26.83 -1.22 17.70
CA ASP A 158 -26.57 -1.38 19.14
C ASP A 158 -27.22 -0.30 20.00
N LEU A 159 -27.43 0.91 19.44
CA LEU A 159 -28.22 1.96 20.09
C LEU A 159 -29.72 1.68 20.01
N ARG A 160 -30.23 1.07 18.94
CA ARG A 160 -31.66 0.79 18.76
C ARG A 160 -32.17 -0.19 19.80
N THR A 161 -31.41 -1.23 20.13
CA THR A 161 -31.83 -2.31 21.03
C THR A 161 -32.17 -1.79 22.44
N PRO A 162 -31.27 -1.08 23.18
CA PRO A 162 -31.61 -0.53 24.48
C PRO A 162 -32.72 0.53 24.40
N LEU A 163 -32.73 1.36 23.35
CA LEU A 163 -33.78 2.37 23.16
C LEU A 163 -35.16 1.74 23.02
N THR A 164 -35.30 0.69 22.21
CA THR A 164 -36.58 -0.05 22.09
C THR A 164 -37.01 -0.66 23.40
N THR A 165 -36.05 -1.18 24.18
CA THR A 165 -36.34 -1.74 25.51
C THR A 165 -36.83 -0.67 26.49
N ILE A 166 -36.18 0.50 26.52
CA ILE A 166 -36.57 1.65 27.34
C ILE A 166 -38.01 2.07 27.01
N VAL A 167 -38.29 2.31 25.73
CA VAL A 167 -39.60 2.74 25.24
C VAL A 167 -40.66 1.69 25.60
N GLY A 168 -40.39 0.41 25.36
CA GLY A 168 -41.36 -0.66 25.66
C GLY A 168 -41.70 -0.76 27.14
N TYR A 169 -40.73 -0.66 28.07
CA TYR A 169 -41.04 -0.66 29.51
C TYR A 169 -41.76 0.61 29.96
N LEU A 170 -41.45 1.77 29.40
CA LEU A 170 -42.17 3.00 29.69
C LEU A 170 -43.61 3.00 29.12
N GLU A 171 -43.85 2.37 27.96
CA GLU A 171 -45.20 2.13 27.42
C GLU A 171 -46.01 1.25 28.32
N LEU A 172 -45.43 0.11 28.83
CA LEU A 172 -46.08 -0.77 29.78
C LEU A 172 -46.50 -0.01 31.05
N ILE A 173 -45.62 0.84 31.61
CA ILE A 173 -45.94 1.65 32.81
C ILE A 173 -47.01 2.66 32.51
N LYS A 174 -47.05 3.24 31.32
CA LYS A 174 -48.00 4.29 30.93
C LYS A 174 -49.40 3.75 30.63
N ASP A 175 -49.47 2.59 29.95
CA ASP A 175 -50.75 2.11 29.38
C ASP A 175 -51.48 1.13 30.29
N ASP A 176 -50.82 0.48 31.25
CA ASP A 176 -51.42 -0.44 32.15
C ASP A 176 -51.68 0.17 33.54
N THR A 177 -52.92 0.63 33.75
CA THR A 177 -53.39 1.23 35.01
C THR A 177 -53.57 0.19 36.13
N ALA A 178 -53.47 -1.10 35.84
CA ALA A 178 -53.60 -2.22 36.80
C ALA A 178 -52.25 -2.71 37.34
N LEU A 179 -51.11 -2.13 36.94
CA LEU A 179 -49.80 -2.52 37.41
C LEU A 179 -49.63 -2.33 38.91
N SER A 180 -49.03 -3.32 39.58
CA SER A 180 -48.64 -3.16 40.96
C SER A 180 -47.52 -2.13 41.13
N LYS A 181 -47.39 -1.51 42.29
CA LYS A 181 -46.26 -0.60 42.59
C LYS A 181 -44.91 -1.29 42.44
N GLU A 182 -44.86 -2.60 42.67
CA GLU A 182 -43.68 -3.44 42.58
C GLU A 182 -43.26 -3.62 41.08
N ASP A 183 -44.24 -3.81 40.17
CA ASP A 183 -44.00 -3.92 38.74
C ASP A 183 -43.55 -2.59 38.15
N VAL A 184 -44.17 -1.48 38.57
CA VAL A 184 -43.75 -0.13 38.16
C VAL A 184 -42.31 0.14 38.61
N HIS A 185 -41.95 -0.20 39.85
CA HIS A 185 -40.56 -0.05 40.35
C HIS A 185 -39.57 -0.90 39.55
N LYS A 186 -39.92 -2.18 39.29
CA LYS A 186 -39.13 -3.12 38.49
C LYS A 186 -38.91 -2.60 37.05
N TYR A 187 -39.97 -2.22 36.36
CA TYR A 187 -39.89 -1.75 34.98
C TYR A 187 -39.16 -0.40 34.84
N SER A 188 -39.37 0.51 35.80
CA SER A 188 -38.60 1.78 35.87
C SER A 188 -37.12 1.51 36.12
N GLY A 189 -36.79 0.53 36.99
CA GLY A 189 -35.39 0.14 37.21
C GLY A 189 -34.71 -0.39 35.94
N ILE A 190 -35.39 -1.26 35.18
CA ILE A 190 -34.88 -1.81 33.93
C ILE A 190 -34.70 -0.67 32.89
N ALA A 191 -35.69 0.23 32.75
CA ALA A 191 -35.59 1.35 31.84
C ALA A 191 -34.43 2.29 32.20
N TYR A 192 -34.24 2.57 33.49
CA TYR A 192 -33.14 3.37 33.99
C TYR A 192 -31.76 2.74 33.68
N GLU A 193 -31.60 1.43 34.02
CA GLU A 193 -30.35 0.69 33.72
C GLU A 193 -30.01 0.73 32.24
N LYS A 194 -31.00 0.52 31.35
CA LYS A 194 -30.79 0.58 29.90
C LYS A 194 -30.50 1.99 29.41
N SER A 195 -31.00 3.04 30.07
CA SER A 195 -30.71 4.45 29.76
C SER A 195 -29.27 4.81 30.10
N ILE A 196 -28.79 4.41 31.28
CA ILE A 196 -27.39 4.59 31.69
C ILE A 196 -26.44 3.90 30.68
N ARG A 197 -26.76 2.67 30.31
CA ARG A 197 -25.98 1.95 29.32
C ARG A 197 -25.97 2.62 27.94
N LEU A 198 -27.10 3.17 27.50
CA LEU A 198 -27.18 3.93 26.25
C LEU A 198 -26.31 5.19 26.30
N GLN A 199 -26.28 5.87 27.46
CA GLN A 199 -25.41 7.02 27.67
C GLN A 199 -23.92 6.63 27.58
N GLU A 200 -23.50 5.57 28.26
CA GLU A 200 -22.12 5.06 28.17
C GLU A 200 -21.71 4.76 26.72
N MET A 201 -22.62 4.14 25.94
CA MET A 201 -22.37 3.83 24.53
C MET A 201 -22.20 5.12 23.69
N MET A 202 -22.98 6.16 23.97
CA MET A 202 -22.85 7.43 23.28
C MET A 202 -21.54 8.14 23.66
N ASP A 203 -21.15 8.11 24.93
CA ASP A 203 -19.90 8.70 25.42
C ASP A 203 -18.67 8.01 24.79
N ASP A 204 -18.67 6.67 24.76
CA ASP A 204 -17.64 5.88 24.06
C ASP A 204 -17.54 6.23 22.58
N LEU A 205 -18.69 6.36 21.89
CA LEU A 205 -18.73 6.73 20.48
C LEU A 205 -18.18 8.15 20.24
N PHE A 206 -18.55 9.09 21.11
CA PHE A 206 -18.06 10.48 21.03
C PHE A 206 -16.56 10.55 21.26
N GLU A 207 -16.06 9.85 22.26
CA GLU A 207 -14.64 9.76 22.55
C GLU A 207 -13.88 9.11 21.38
N PHE A 208 -14.41 8.00 20.86
CA PHE A 208 -13.82 7.33 19.70
C PHE A 208 -13.73 8.26 18.49
N THR A 209 -14.82 8.97 18.14
CA THR A 209 -14.83 9.90 16.99
C THR A 209 -13.88 11.08 17.19
N LYS A 210 -13.70 11.53 18.44
CA LYS A 210 -12.74 12.56 18.81
C LYS A 210 -11.30 12.05 18.64
N LEU A 211 -11.01 10.83 19.09
CA LEU A 211 -9.67 10.23 19.03
C LEU A 211 -9.27 9.75 17.62
N ASP A 212 -10.23 9.47 16.74
CA ASP A 212 -9.99 9.06 15.34
C ASP A 212 -9.60 10.24 14.42
N ASN A 213 -9.71 11.49 14.91
CA ASN A 213 -9.29 12.68 14.17
C ASN A 213 -7.78 12.89 14.31
N ALA A 214 -7.07 12.98 13.14
CA ALA A 214 -5.63 13.10 13.06
C ALA A 214 -5.01 14.36 13.71
N ASP A 215 -5.82 15.36 14.11
CA ASP A 215 -5.39 16.66 14.64
C ASP A 215 -5.46 16.78 16.17
N ILE A 216 -5.54 15.66 16.91
CA ILE A 216 -5.60 15.72 18.36
C ILE A 216 -4.28 16.20 18.94
N LYS A 217 -4.34 17.31 19.65
CA LYS A 217 -3.22 17.80 20.48
C LYS A 217 -3.35 17.22 21.89
N LEU A 218 -2.42 16.31 22.24
CA LEU A 218 -2.31 15.81 23.60
C LEU A 218 -1.88 16.91 24.56
N ASN A 219 -2.53 17.01 25.70
CA ASN A 219 -2.08 17.86 26.82
C ASN A 219 -1.01 17.11 27.61
N LYS A 220 0.20 17.04 27.04
CA LYS A 220 1.31 16.25 27.60
C LYS A 220 1.86 16.89 28.87
N SER A 221 1.88 16.11 29.93
CA SER A 221 2.55 16.42 31.19
C SER A 221 3.36 15.21 31.68
N MET A 222 4.15 15.40 32.73
CA MET A 222 4.84 14.30 33.38
C MET A 222 3.86 13.58 34.32
N ILE A 223 3.60 12.32 34.08
CA ILE A 223 2.65 11.51 34.81
C ILE A 223 3.39 10.46 35.64
N ASN A 224 3.16 10.44 36.95
CA ASN A 224 3.57 9.35 37.83
C ASN A 224 2.64 8.16 37.59
N LEU A 225 3.11 7.15 36.86
CA LEU A 225 2.33 6.00 36.48
C LEU A 225 1.94 5.14 37.69
N SER A 226 2.84 4.97 38.66
CA SER A 226 2.56 4.25 39.91
C SER A 226 1.44 4.94 40.71
N GLY A 227 1.50 6.28 40.81
CA GLY A 227 0.46 7.07 41.47
C GLY A 227 -0.89 7.01 40.76
N LEU A 228 -0.90 7.04 39.42
CA LEU A 228 -2.11 6.91 38.61
C LEU A 228 -2.78 5.56 38.84
N ILE A 229 -2.04 4.46 38.81
CA ILE A 229 -2.57 3.11 39.05
C ILE A 229 -3.14 2.96 40.46
N MET A 230 -2.48 3.52 41.48
CA MET A 230 -3.02 3.53 42.84
C MET A 230 -4.37 4.25 42.90
N GLN A 231 -4.43 5.46 42.35
CA GLN A 231 -5.67 6.24 42.28
C GLN A 231 -6.80 5.48 41.58
N MET A 232 -6.54 4.88 40.43
CA MET A 232 -7.51 4.09 39.70
C MET A 232 -8.00 2.90 40.51
N THR A 233 -7.10 2.20 41.21
CA THR A 233 -7.46 1.08 42.04
C THR A 233 -8.38 1.47 43.21
N ASP A 234 -8.11 2.64 43.81
CA ASP A 234 -8.96 3.19 44.88
C ASP A 234 -10.35 3.58 44.37
N GLU A 235 -10.43 4.19 43.17
CA GLU A 235 -11.73 4.53 42.55
C GLU A 235 -12.58 3.31 42.24
N PHE A 236 -11.95 2.18 41.84
CA PHE A 236 -12.65 0.92 41.58
C PHE A 236 -12.92 0.06 42.83
N TYR A 237 -12.53 0.48 44.03
CA TYR A 237 -12.70 -0.31 45.25
C TYR A 237 -14.14 -0.79 45.50
N PRO A 238 -15.20 0.03 45.31
CA PRO A 238 -16.59 -0.42 45.44
C PRO A 238 -16.92 -1.56 44.49
N SER A 239 -16.50 -1.43 43.20
CA SER A 239 -16.76 -2.43 42.14
C SER A 239 -16.03 -3.75 42.41
N PHE A 240 -14.82 -3.71 42.95
CA PHE A 240 -14.09 -4.90 43.41
C PHE A 240 -14.87 -5.64 44.47
N LYS A 241 -15.41 -4.90 45.43
CA LYS A 241 -16.22 -5.49 46.52
C LYS A 241 -17.51 -6.13 46.00
N ASP A 242 -18.21 -5.47 45.06
CA ASP A 242 -19.44 -5.98 44.47
C ASP A 242 -19.21 -7.27 43.66
N CYS A 243 -18.08 -7.37 42.98
CA CYS A 243 -17.66 -8.56 42.23
C CYS A 243 -16.97 -9.61 43.10
N ASN A 244 -16.71 -9.32 44.40
CA ASN A 244 -15.90 -10.16 45.28
C ASN A 244 -14.52 -10.50 44.68
N ILE A 245 -13.85 -9.50 44.09
CA ILE A 245 -12.52 -9.60 43.52
C ILE A 245 -11.55 -8.86 44.42
N THR A 246 -10.36 -9.46 44.67
CA THR A 246 -9.32 -8.86 45.50
C THR A 246 -8.28 -8.15 44.62
N PRO A 247 -8.15 -6.81 44.65
CA PRO A 247 -7.10 -6.14 43.91
C PRO A 247 -5.74 -6.36 44.58
N ILE A 248 -4.75 -6.76 43.78
CA ILE A 248 -3.33 -6.89 44.16
C ILE A 248 -2.53 -5.94 43.30
N VAL A 249 -1.97 -4.90 43.92
CA VAL A 249 -1.18 -3.91 43.21
C VAL A 249 0.30 -4.09 43.54
N ASP A 250 1.11 -4.39 42.52
CA ASP A 250 2.53 -4.63 42.66
C ASP A 250 3.27 -3.43 41.99
N LEU A 251 3.87 -2.57 42.82
CA LEU A 251 4.53 -1.34 42.39
C LEU A 251 6.02 -1.43 42.68
N PRO A 252 6.87 -0.87 41.81
CA PRO A 252 8.30 -0.76 42.08
C PRO A 252 8.59 0.23 43.22
N GLU A 253 9.74 0.10 43.89
CA GLU A 253 10.16 1.02 44.92
C GLU A 253 10.35 2.46 44.39
N GLU A 254 10.81 2.58 43.13
CA GLU A 254 10.97 3.87 42.46
C GLU A 254 9.73 4.23 41.65
N ASN A 255 9.28 5.47 41.74
CA ASN A 255 8.20 5.96 40.91
C ASN A 255 8.59 5.93 39.42
N ILE A 256 7.72 5.41 38.58
CA ILE A 256 7.89 5.38 37.13
C ILE A 256 7.10 6.52 36.49
N TYR A 257 7.79 7.34 35.71
CA TYR A 257 7.19 8.48 35.04
C TYR A 257 7.11 8.26 33.52
N VAL A 258 6.03 8.76 32.92
CA VAL A 258 5.80 8.80 31.48
C VAL A 258 5.37 10.21 31.06
N GLN A 259 5.66 10.61 29.82
CA GLN A 259 5.15 11.85 29.28
C GLN A 259 3.86 11.58 28.51
N GLY A 260 2.74 12.16 28.97
CA GLY A 260 1.44 11.87 28.35
C GLY A 260 0.33 12.78 28.84
N ASP A 261 -0.85 12.56 28.32
CA ASP A 261 -2.10 13.17 28.77
C ASP A 261 -2.71 12.31 29.88
N GLY A 262 -2.74 12.84 31.12
CA GLY A 262 -3.15 12.08 32.27
C GLY A 262 -4.61 11.61 32.23
N GLN A 263 -5.52 12.38 31.61
CA GLN A 263 -6.91 11.99 31.46
C GLN A 263 -7.06 10.81 30.50
N LEU A 264 -6.34 10.86 29.37
CA LEU A 264 -6.36 9.77 28.40
C LEU A 264 -5.67 8.52 28.95
N LEU A 265 -4.56 8.64 29.69
CA LEU A 265 -3.93 7.50 30.32
C LEU A 265 -4.81 6.88 31.42
N ALA A 266 -5.53 7.69 32.22
CA ALA A 266 -6.52 7.20 33.15
C ALA A 266 -7.62 6.38 32.41
N ARG A 267 -8.10 6.84 31.28
CA ARG A 267 -9.08 6.14 30.46
C ARG A 267 -8.60 4.78 29.95
N VAL A 268 -7.31 4.65 29.61
CA VAL A 268 -6.70 3.35 29.27
C VAL A 268 -6.88 2.34 30.41
N PHE A 269 -6.52 2.73 31.63
CA PHE A 269 -6.59 1.82 32.78
C PHE A 269 -8.02 1.60 33.27
N ASP A 270 -8.89 2.61 33.20
CA ASP A 270 -10.33 2.49 33.41
C ASP A 270 -10.93 1.37 32.53
N ASN A 271 -10.67 1.43 31.23
CA ASN A 271 -11.15 0.40 30.30
C ASN A 271 -10.59 -1.01 30.62
N LEU A 272 -9.29 -1.10 30.97
CA LEU A 272 -8.67 -2.40 31.24
C LEU A 272 -9.16 -3.01 32.57
N ILE A 273 -9.29 -2.21 33.62
CA ILE A 273 -9.79 -2.63 34.93
C ILE A 273 -11.28 -2.99 34.83
N SER A 274 -12.08 -2.18 34.18
CA SER A 274 -13.51 -2.44 33.92
C SER A 274 -13.70 -3.73 33.13
N ASN A 275 -12.89 -4.00 32.09
CA ASN A 275 -12.91 -5.27 31.37
C ASN A 275 -12.55 -6.47 32.27
N ALA A 276 -11.53 -6.33 33.12
CA ALA A 276 -11.11 -7.37 34.03
C ALA A 276 -12.21 -7.71 35.07
N LEU A 277 -12.92 -6.71 35.58
CA LEU A 277 -14.07 -6.89 36.45
C LEU A 277 -15.25 -7.57 35.75
N LYS A 278 -15.48 -7.20 34.51
CA LYS A 278 -16.63 -7.66 33.73
C LYS A 278 -16.51 -9.10 33.22
N TYR A 279 -15.30 -9.50 32.84
CA TYR A 279 -15.01 -10.82 32.29
C TYR A 279 -14.23 -11.72 33.24
N GLY A 280 -13.81 -11.18 34.38
CA GLY A 280 -13.14 -11.94 35.41
C GLY A 280 -14.10 -12.83 36.20
N TYR A 281 -13.56 -13.91 36.73
CA TYR A 281 -14.31 -14.79 37.67
C TYR A 281 -14.46 -14.12 39.03
N HIS A 282 -15.65 -14.23 39.60
CA HIS A 282 -15.87 -13.81 40.98
C HIS A 282 -15.04 -14.67 41.96
N ASN A 283 -14.69 -14.09 43.12
CA ASN A 283 -13.85 -14.72 44.15
C ASN A 283 -12.43 -15.07 43.69
N THR A 284 -11.87 -14.24 42.78
CA THR A 284 -10.49 -14.35 42.32
C THR A 284 -9.74 -13.03 42.56
N ASP A 285 -8.46 -13.03 42.26
CA ASP A 285 -7.63 -11.82 42.36
C ASP A 285 -7.55 -11.11 40.99
N LEU A 286 -7.50 -9.76 41.03
CA LEU A 286 -7.08 -8.93 39.92
C LEU A 286 -5.70 -8.35 40.26
N LYS A 287 -4.66 -8.77 39.51
CA LYS A 287 -3.31 -8.27 39.75
C LYS A 287 -2.96 -7.16 38.77
N ILE A 288 -2.47 -6.03 39.29
CA ILE A 288 -1.94 -4.91 38.47
C ILE A 288 -0.46 -4.75 38.83
N GLU A 289 0.41 -5.02 37.86
CA GLU A 289 1.85 -4.90 38.03
C GLU A 289 2.35 -3.65 37.28
N VAL A 290 3.11 -2.79 37.95
CA VAL A 290 3.86 -1.69 37.33
C VAL A 290 5.33 -2.01 37.41
N SER A 291 6.02 -2.01 36.29
CA SER A 291 7.45 -2.26 36.19
C SER A 291 8.07 -1.37 35.12
N GLY A 292 9.38 -1.23 35.13
CA GLY A 292 10.06 -0.48 34.08
C GLY A 292 11.53 -0.87 33.99
N ASP A 293 12.04 -0.67 32.79
CA ASP A 293 13.47 -0.75 32.50
C ASP A 293 14.05 0.62 32.12
N GLU A 294 15.26 0.66 31.57
CA GLU A 294 15.92 1.89 31.13
C GLU A 294 15.17 2.60 29.98
N LYS A 295 14.22 1.97 29.32
CA LYS A 295 13.55 2.50 28.13
C LYS A 295 12.04 2.58 28.26
N TYR A 296 11.44 1.60 28.91
CA TYR A 296 10.01 1.42 28.94
C TYR A 296 9.44 1.39 30.36
N ALA A 297 8.25 1.97 30.51
CA ALA A 297 7.33 1.78 31.61
C ALA A 297 6.29 0.76 31.18
N ILE A 298 6.07 -0.28 31.97
CA ILE A 298 5.20 -1.42 31.63
C ILE A 298 4.15 -1.56 32.71
N VAL A 299 2.88 -1.63 32.31
CA VAL A 299 1.77 -1.96 33.21
C VAL A 299 1.12 -3.23 32.69
N LYS A 300 0.89 -4.19 33.60
CA LYS A 300 0.15 -5.42 33.31
C LYS A 300 -1.11 -5.45 34.16
N VAL A 301 -2.24 -5.76 33.53
CA VAL A 301 -3.52 -6.04 34.16
C VAL A 301 -3.83 -7.51 33.95
N ILE A 302 -3.88 -8.28 35.03
CA ILE A 302 -3.96 -9.76 35.02
C ILE A 302 -5.21 -10.18 35.75
N ASN A 303 -6.11 -10.86 35.06
CA ASN A 303 -7.35 -11.38 35.64
C ASN A 303 -7.57 -12.87 35.34
N HIS A 304 -8.29 -13.55 36.19
CA HIS A 304 -8.78 -14.90 35.94
C HIS A 304 -10.13 -14.83 35.24
N GLY A 305 -10.29 -15.57 34.13
CA GLY A 305 -11.52 -15.60 33.34
C GLY A 305 -11.46 -16.66 32.24
N ASP A 306 -12.49 -16.71 31.41
CA ASP A 306 -12.49 -17.63 30.25
C ASP A 306 -11.31 -17.35 29.34
N THR A 307 -10.62 -18.41 28.90
CA THR A 307 -9.51 -18.29 27.96
C THR A 307 -10.00 -17.77 26.62
N ILE A 308 -9.37 -16.71 26.13
CA ILE A 308 -9.68 -16.13 24.84
C ILE A 308 -9.02 -16.98 23.73
N ALA A 309 -9.79 -17.36 22.71
CA ALA A 309 -9.28 -18.16 21.62
C ALA A 309 -8.14 -17.41 20.89
N SER A 310 -7.10 -18.14 20.49
CA SER A 310 -5.92 -17.54 19.84
C SER A 310 -6.24 -16.80 18.54
N GLU A 311 -7.32 -17.18 17.86
CA GLU A 311 -7.85 -16.52 16.67
C GLU A 311 -8.52 -15.17 16.97
N ASP A 312 -9.06 -14.99 18.18
CA ASP A 312 -9.72 -13.77 18.63
C ASP A 312 -8.72 -12.72 19.13
N ILE A 313 -7.58 -13.14 19.69
CA ILE A 313 -6.57 -12.24 20.27
C ILE A 313 -6.16 -11.08 19.35
N PRO A 314 -5.83 -11.30 18.07
CA PRO A 314 -5.48 -10.21 17.16
C PRO A 314 -6.64 -9.25 16.86
N LEU A 315 -7.86 -9.69 17.07
CA LEU A 315 -9.09 -8.97 16.74
C LEU A 315 -9.64 -8.13 17.89
N LEU A 316 -9.19 -8.37 19.14
CA LEU A 316 -9.73 -7.71 20.34
C LEU A 316 -9.66 -6.19 20.32
N PHE A 317 -8.67 -5.62 19.63
CA PHE A 317 -8.49 -4.17 19.50
C PHE A 317 -9.23 -3.58 18.29
N ASN A 318 -9.91 -4.42 17.49
CA ASN A 318 -10.71 -3.94 16.37
C ASN A 318 -12.02 -3.30 16.88
N LYS A 319 -12.44 -2.27 16.19
CA LYS A 319 -13.68 -1.53 16.48
C LYS A 319 -14.89 -2.49 16.49
N PHE A 320 -15.71 -2.45 17.55
CA PHE A 320 -16.92 -3.27 17.71
C PHE A 320 -16.69 -4.79 17.75
N TYR A 321 -15.45 -5.21 17.83
CA TYR A 321 -15.16 -6.62 17.95
C TYR A 321 -15.57 -7.14 19.34
N ARG A 322 -16.24 -8.28 19.34
CA ARG A 322 -16.65 -9.01 20.56
C ARG A 322 -16.59 -10.49 20.25
N THR A 323 -16.03 -11.25 21.17
CA THR A 323 -16.06 -12.72 21.10
C THR A 323 -17.49 -13.24 21.20
N ASP A 324 -17.79 -14.40 20.65
CA ASP A 324 -19.15 -14.98 20.68
C ASP A 324 -19.64 -15.21 22.11
N SER A 325 -18.76 -15.59 23.02
CA SER A 325 -19.07 -15.72 24.46
C SER A 325 -19.48 -14.37 25.08
N SER A 326 -18.82 -13.27 24.68
CA SER A 326 -19.13 -11.94 25.19
C SER A 326 -20.44 -11.37 24.64
N ARG A 327 -20.88 -11.78 23.43
CA ARG A 327 -22.17 -11.38 22.83
C ARG A 327 -23.36 -11.93 23.58
N ASN A 328 -23.23 -13.14 24.13
CA ASN A 328 -24.29 -13.85 24.88
C ASN A 328 -24.33 -13.46 26.37
N SER A 329 -23.34 -12.75 26.88
CA SER A 329 -23.29 -12.36 28.30
C SER A 329 -24.24 -11.18 28.57
N LYS A 330 -24.95 -11.24 29.72
CA LYS A 330 -25.78 -10.11 30.21
C LYS A 330 -25.00 -8.82 30.45
N THR A 331 -23.67 -8.92 30.47
CA THR A 331 -22.71 -7.85 30.76
C THR A 331 -22.34 -6.99 29.53
N GLY A 332 -23.09 -7.06 28.45
CA GLY A 332 -22.81 -6.40 27.15
C GLY A 332 -21.95 -5.13 27.20
N GLY A 333 -21.03 -4.99 26.25
CA GLY A 333 -20.20 -3.80 26.04
C GLY A 333 -20.32 -3.30 24.61
N THR A 334 -19.84 -2.08 24.36
CA THR A 334 -19.85 -1.42 23.04
C THR A 334 -18.88 -2.07 22.05
N GLY A 335 -17.85 -2.80 22.52
CA GLY A 335 -16.74 -3.24 21.71
C GLY A 335 -15.82 -2.09 21.28
N LEU A 336 -16.00 -0.89 21.86
CA LEU A 336 -15.17 0.28 21.58
C LEU A 336 -14.04 0.47 22.60
N GLY A 337 -14.22 0.02 23.84
CA GLY A 337 -13.28 0.29 24.95
C GLY A 337 -11.83 -0.12 24.62
N LEU A 338 -11.59 -1.36 24.11
CA LEU A 338 -10.24 -1.77 23.74
C LEU A 338 -9.71 -1.06 22.49
N ALA A 339 -10.58 -0.69 21.55
CA ALA A 339 -10.18 0.11 20.38
C ALA A 339 -9.80 1.55 20.80
N ILE A 340 -10.54 2.16 21.74
CA ILE A 340 -10.20 3.44 22.38
C ILE A 340 -8.86 3.33 23.10
N THR A 341 -8.68 2.28 23.90
CA THR A 341 -7.43 1.99 24.61
C THR A 341 -6.25 1.91 23.66
N LYS A 342 -6.37 1.16 22.57
CA LYS A 342 -5.32 1.05 21.53
C LYS A 342 -5.02 2.41 20.91
N ASN A 343 -6.03 3.17 20.51
CA ASN A 343 -5.86 4.52 19.95
C ASN A 343 -5.11 5.45 20.90
N ILE A 344 -5.48 5.47 22.19
CA ILE A 344 -4.81 6.31 23.19
C ILE A 344 -3.36 5.89 23.35
N VAL A 345 -3.09 4.58 23.44
CA VAL A 345 -1.72 4.05 23.56
C VAL A 345 -0.88 4.42 22.35
N ASP A 346 -1.43 4.30 21.15
CA ASP A 346 -0.75 4.68 19.89
C ASP A 346 -0.45 6.18 19.82
N LEU A 347 -1.39 7.05 20.25
CA LEU A 347 -1.19 8.50 20.34
C LEU A 347 -0.04 8.88 21.31
N HIS A 348 0.21 8.03 22.32
CA HIS A 348 1.32 8.17 23.26
C HIS A 348 2.59 7.45 22.79
N HIS A 349 2.62 6.92 21.55
CA HIS A 349 3.75 6.16 21.00
C HIS A 349 4.10 4.93 21.86
N GLY A 350 3.10 4.36 22.53
CA GLY A 350 3.19 3.14 23.32
C GLY A 350 2.85 1.89 22.50
N ASP A 351 2.79 0.78 23.19
CA ASP A 351 2.33 -0.51 22.65
C ASP A 351 1.40 -1.19 23.64
N ILE A 352 0.38 -1.89 23.12
CA ILE A 352 -0.53 -2.71 23.92
C ILE A 352 -0.66 -4.08 23.29
N SER A 353 -0.58 -5.09 24.14
CA SER A 353 -0.73 -6.50 23.75
C SER A 353 -1.55 -7.25 24.80
N VAL A 354 -2.04 -8.43 24.44
CA VAL A 354 -2.80 -9.31 25.33
C VAL A 354 -2.34 -10.74 25.13
N THR A 355 -2.30 -11.49 26.22
CA THR A 355 -2.12 -12.94 26.23
C THR A 355 -3.22 -13.56 27.07
N SER A 356 -3.72 -14.73 26.66
CA SER A 356 -4.74 -15.47 27.40
C SER A 356 -4.44 -16.96 27.32
N ASP A 357 -4.13 -17.57 28.47
CA ASP A 357 -3.82 -19.00 28.61
C ASP A 357 -4.20 -19.47 30.01
N ASP A 358 -4.55 -20.72 30.15
CA ASP A 358 -4.92 -21.35 31.43
C ASP A 358 -5.90 -20.52 32.31
N GLN A 359 -6.92 -19.94 31.68
CA GLN A 359 -7.91 -19.07 32.35
C GLN A 359 -7.32 -17.79 32.95
N ILE A 360 -6.13 -17.39 32.51
CA ILE A 360 -5.48 -16.11 32.88
C ILE A 360 -5.38 -15.24 31.65
N THR A 361 -5.96 -14.05 31.73
CA THR A 361 -5.81 -13.02 30.68
C THR A 361 -4.93 -11.90 31.21
N THR A 362 -3.90 -11.54 30.45
CA THR A 362 -2.95 -10.47 30.78
C THR A 362 -2.94 -9.42 29.67
N PHE A 363 -3.39 -8.23 29.98
CA PHE A 363 -3.16 -7.05 29.14
C PHE A 363 -1.85 -6.39 29.53
N ILE A 364 -1.01 -6.07 28.55
CA ILE A 364 0.31 -5.48 28.74
C ILE A 364 0.37 -4.17 27.99
N VAL A 365 0.56 -3.07 28.69
CA VAL A 365 0.71 -1.72 28.10
C VAL A 365 2.13 -1.25 28.36
N LYS A 366 2.78 -0.73 27.31
CA LYS A 366 4.15 -0.22 27.35
C LYS A 366 4.16 1.23 26.87
N PHE A 367 4.80 2.10 27.64
CA PHE A 367 5.07 3.48 27.27
C PHE A 367 6.56 3.77 27.32
N ASN A 368 7.02 4.80 26.61
CA ASN A 368 8.40 5.29 26.76
C ASN A 368 8.55 5.90 28.16
N ARG A 369 9.52 5.39 28.92
CA ARG A 369 9.83 5.89 30.28
C ARG A 369 10.42 7.29 30.17
N TYR A 370 9.96 8.19 31.00
CA TYR A 370 10.52 9.53 31.13
C TYR A 370 11.52 9.54 32.29
N PHE A 371 12.73 10.05 32.00
CA PHE A 371 13.75 10.32 32.99
C PHE A 371 13.92 11.83 33.10
N ASP A 372 13.83 12.35 34.31
CA ASP A 372 14.19 13.75 34.57
C ASP A 372 15.69 13.89 34.30
N GLN A 373 16.04 14.58 33.22
CA GLN A 373 17.45 14.94 32.97
C GLN A 373 17.79 16.14 33.83
N ASN A 374 18.07 15.90 35.15
CA ASN A 374 18.74 16.87 35.99
C ASN A 374 20.24 16.74 35.86
#